data_b0013747204cdad2ad88a81e1d5f7bcb
#
_entry.id   b0013747204cdad2ad88a81e1d5f7bcb
#
_cell.length_a   1.000
_cell.length_b   1.000
_cell.length_c   1.000
_cell.angle_alpha   90.00
_cell.angle_beta   90.00
_cell.angle_gamma   90.00
#
_symmetry.space_group_name_H-M   'P 1'
#
loop_
_entity.id
_entity.type
_entity.pdbx_description
1 polymer ?
#
loop_
_entity_poly.entity_id
_entity_poly.type
_entity_poly.pdbx_seq_one_letter_code
_entity_poly.pdbx_strand_id
1 'polypeptide(L)'
;MSCPQCIGIEQLFDGKLAAKELRRFRQKGARATTRLLVKKIVAEGVHGLTLLDVGGGVGAVQVELLSAGVRSAVDIDASSAYLEAARGEAARRGYDGRVTYRHGNFVELADSLEDADIVTLDRVVCCYTDARALMELSARRARKILALVYPRDSWLTKLINSFLNLFRVAQKSGFRTFVHPRPLLEASARAGGLESRSRFPRGFWEVAVFVRP
;
A
#
# COMPACT_ATOMS: atom_id res chain seq x y z
N MET A 1 8.15 16.38 8.04
CA MET A 1 6.75 16.00 7.70
C MET A 1 5.80 16.95 8.40
N SER A 2 5.00 17.71 7.63
CA SER A 2 4.03 18.70 8.18
C SER A 2 2.61 18.14 8.31
N CYS A 3 2.35 16.95 7.75
CA CYS A 3 1.04 16.32 7.73
C CYS A 3 0.70 15.67 9.10
N PRO A 4 -0.36 16.12 9.83
CA PRO A 4 -0.74 15.54 11.12
C PRO A 4 -1.02 14.03 11.06
N GLN A 5 -1.59 13.54 9.95
CA GLN A 5 -1.84 12.12 9.73
C GLN A 5 -0.54 11.32 9.62
N CYS A 6 0.49 11.88 8.95
CA CYS A 6 1.80 11.25 8.83
C CYS A 6 2.54 11.15 10.18
N ILE A 7 2.41 12.19 11.02
CA ILE A 7 2.90 12.15 12.41
C ILE A 7 2.19 11.03 13.19
N GLY A 8 0.89 10.92 13.06
CA GLY A 8 0.12 9.83 13.66
C GLY A 8 0.48 8.44 13.15
N ILE A 9 0.86 8.32 11.86
CA ILE A 9 1.36 7.08 11.27
C ILE A 9 2.71 6.71 11.90
N GLU A 10 3.68 7.63 11.92
CA GLU A 10 5.01 7.40 12.51
C GLU A 10 4.92 6.93 13.98
N GLN A 11 4.02 7.54 14.77
CA GLN A 11 3.81 7.18 16.17
C GLN A 11 3.13 5.83 16.36
N LEU A 12 2.16 5.48 15.51
CA LEU A 12 1.39 4.24 15.63
C LEU A 12 2.16 3.04 15.09
N PHE A 13 2.80 3.22 13.95
CA PHE A 13 3.56 2.17 13.26
C PHE A 13 5.03 2.18 13.71
N ASP A 14 5.21 2.05 15.02
CA ASP A 14 6.51 2.08 15.70
C ASP A 14 7.33 0.78 15.50
N GLY A 15 8.54 0.77 16.04
CA GLY A 15 9.45 -0.39 15.97
C GLY A 15 8.89 -1.66 16.61
N LYS A 16 8.04 -1.55 17.66
CA LYS A 16 7.42 -2.71 18.31
C LYS A 16 6.38 -3.36 17.38
N LEU A 17 5.56 -2.53 16.74
CA LEU A 17 4.56 -3.02 15.79
C LEU A 17 5.23 -3.57 14.52
N ALA A 18 6.25 -2.88 13.98
CA ALA A 18 7.03 -3.35 12.83
C ALA A 18 7.67 -4.72 13.11
N ALA A 19 8.33 -4.90 14.26
CA ALA A 19 8.93 -6.17 14.66
C ALA A 19 7.89 -7.29 14.83
N LYS A 20 6.71 -6.99 15.38
CA LYS A 20 5.59 -7.94 15.52
C LYS A 20 5.07 -8.37 14.15
N GLU A 21 4.85 -7.41 13.23
CA GLU A 21 4.34 -7.71 11.89
C GLU A 21 5.36 -8.45 11.05
N LEU A 22 6.64 -8.10 11.14
CA LEU A 22 7.73 -8.80 10.47
C LEU A 22 7.83 -10.26 10.96
N ARG A 23 7.78 -10.48 12.26
CA ARG A 23 7.77 -11.85 12.85
C ARG A 23 6.60 -12.66 12.32
N ARG A 24 5.40 -12.06 12.31
CA ARG A 24 4.21 -12.70 11.75
C ARG A 24 4.41 -13.04 10.26
N PHE A 25 4.97 -12.10 9.47
CA PHE A 25 5.24 -12.31 8.05
C PHE A 25 6.21 -13.47 7.84
N ARG A 26 7.29 -13.53 8.60
CA ARG A 26 8.27 -14.63 8.54
C ARG A 26 7.68 -16.00 8.90
N GLN A 27 6.76 -16.04 9.87
CA GLN A 27 6.16 -17.29 10.34
C GLN A 27 4.98 -17.77 9.48
N LYS A 28 4.14 -16.85 8.97
CA LYS A 28 2.86 -17.18 8.33
C LYS A 28 2.75 -16.71 6.88
N GLY A 29 3.79 -16.07 6.36
CA GLY A 29 3.79 -15.45 5.04
C GLY A 29 2.92 -14.19 4.99
N ALA A 30 2.76 -13.64 3.79
CA ALA A 30 1.93 -12.48 3.53
C ALA A 30 0.47 -12.71 3.96
N ARG A 31 -0.26 -11.65 4.27
CA ARG A 31 -1.70 -11.73 4.61
C ARG A 31 -2.50 -12.23 3.40
N ALA A 32 -3.65 -12.85 3.63
CA ALA A 32 -4.46 -13.45 2.56
C ALA A 32 -4.85 -12.44 1.46
N THR A 33 -5.11 -11.18 1.83
CA THR A 33 -5.39 -10.09 0.87
C THR A 33 -4.15 -9.70 0.08
N THR A 34 -3.00 -9.59 0.72
CA THR A 34 -1.70 -9.33 0.10
C THR A 34 -1.31 -10.44 -0.88
N ARG A 35 -1.47 -11.72 -0.48
CA ARG A 35 -1.24 -12.86 -1.40
C ARG A 35 -2.16 -12.82 -2.61
N LEU A 36 -3.44 -12.46 -2.41
CA LEU A 36 -4.39 -12.32 -3.51
C LEU A 36 -3.97 -11.17 -4.44
N LEU A 37 -3.60 -10.01 -3.88
CA LEU A 37 -3.07 -8.87 -4.63
C LEU A 37 -1.88 -9.29 -5.50
N VAL A 38 -0.85 -9.86 -4.90
CA VAL A 38 0.35 -10.35 -5.59
C VAL A 38 0.00 -11.37 -6.67
N LYS A 39 -0.85 -12.36 -6.36
CA LYS A 39 -1.30 -13.36 -7.34
C LYS A 39 -1.95 -12.70 -8.57
N LYS A 40 -2.73 -11.65 -8.36
CA LYS A 40 -3.43 -10.95 -9.47
C LYS A 40 -2.48 -10.06 -10.27
N ILE A 41 -1.51 -9.42 -9.63
CA ILE A 41 -0.46 -8.67 -10.32
C ILE A 41 0.41 -9.62 -11.15
N VAL A 42 0.83 -10.75 -10.59
CA VAL A 42 1.67 -11.75 -11.29
C VAL A 42 0.95 -12.32 -12.52
N ALA A 43 -0.36 -12.46 -12.48
CA ALA A 43 -1.16 -12.94 -13.62
C ALA A 43 -1.15 -11.96 -14.82
N GLU A 44 -0.82 -10.68 -14.62
CA GLU A 44 -0.68 -9.70 -15.69
C GLU A 44 0.75 -9.71 -16.32
N GLY A 45 1.67 -10.55 -15.82
CA GLY A 45 3.06 -10.64 -16.28
C GLY A 45 3.95 -9.58 -15.65
N VAL A 46 4.88 -10.00 -14.77
CA VAL A 46 5.69 -9.06 -13.96
C VAL A 46 7.19 -9.13 -14.21
N HIS A 47 7.65 -10.07 -15.02
CA HIS A 47 9.08 -10.32 -15.22
C HIS A 47 9.77 -9.07 -15.82
N GLY A 48 10.85 -8.64 -15.18
CA GLY A 48 11.64 -7.49 -15.58
C GLY A 48 11.00 -6.11 -15.30
N LEU A 49 9.76 -6.06 -14.76
CA LEU A 49 9.06 -4.81 -14.46
C LEU A 49 9.62 -4.13 -13.20
N THR A 50 9.29 -2.85 -13.03
CA THR A 50 9.60 -2.04 -11.86
C THR A 50 8.37 -1.86 -10.97
N LEU A 51 8.60 -1.78 -9.65
CA LEU A 51 7.55 -1.59 -8.63
C LEU A 51 7.74 -0.27 -7.88
N LEU A 52 6.65 0.45 -7.67
CA LEU A 52 6.52 1.49 -6.65
C LEU A 52 5.51 1.01 -5.61
N ASP A 53 6.01 0.69 -4.41
CA ASP A 53 5.18 0.22 -3.30
C ASP A 53 4.94 1.36 -2.31
N VAL A 54 3.73 1.88 -2.29
CA VAL A 54 3.35 3.00 -1.42
C VAL A 54 2.80 2.45 -0.12
N GLY A 55 3.43 2.79 1.01
CA GLY A 55 3.13 2.24 2.31
C GLY A 55 3.47 0.75 2.40
N GLY A 56 4.69 0.37 1.97
CA GLY A 56 5.11 -1.02 1.82
C GLY A 56 5.17 -1.83 3.13
N GLY A 57 5.08 -1.16 4.29
CA GLY A 57 5.07 -1.80 5.58
C GLY A 57 6.36 -2.62 5.81
N VAL A 58 6.23 -3.89 6.17
CA VAL A 58 7.39 -4.80 6.36
C VAL A 58 7.93 -5.40 5.06
N GLY A 59 7.57 -4.83 3.89
CA GLY A 59 8.08 -5.24 2.58
C GLY A 59 7.43 -6.51 2.00
N ALA A 60 6.27 -6.92 2.49
CA ALA A 60 5.65 -8.18 2.07
C ALA A 60 5.32 -8.23 0.57
N VAL A 61 4.77 -7.14 -0.01
CA VAL A 61 4.47 -7.03 -1.44
C VAL A 61 5.75 -7.07 -2.27
N GLN A 62 6.74 -6.26 -1.87
CA GLN A 62 8.03 -6.14 -2.55
C GLN A 62 8.73 -7.50 -2.68
N VAL A 63 8.85 -8.18 -1.55
CA VAL A 63 9.54 -9.47 -1.48
C VAL A 63 8.86 -10.53 -2.36
N GLU A 64 7.54 -10.62 -2.32
CA GLU A 64 6.78 -11.57 -3.12
C GLU A 64 6.88 -11.24 -4.63
N LEU A 65 6.81 -9.96 -5.02
CA LEU A 65 6.93 -9.54 -6.42
C LEU A 65 8.36 -9.66 -6.94
N LEU A 66 9.39 -9.36 -6.13
CA LEU A 66 10.80 -9.58 -6.48
C LEU A 66 11.08 -11.07 -6.71
N SER A 67 10.49 -11.94 -5.87
CA SER A 67 10.55 -13.40 -6.05
C SER A 67 9.86 -13.86 -7.34
N ALA A 68 8.81 -13.15 -7.77
CA ALA A 68 8.09 -13.44 -9.02
C ALA A 68 8.75 -12.86 -10.28
N GLY A 69 9.92 -12.18 -10.16
CA GLY A 69 10.69 -11.69 -11.30
C GLY A 69 10.59 -10.17 -11.54
N VAL A 70 9.96 -9.38 -10.66
CA VAL A 70 10.07 -7.91 -10.69
C VAL A 70 11.55 -7.53 -10.55
N ARG A 71 12.03 -6.60 -11.36
CA ARG A 71 13.45 -6.21 -11.44
C ARG A 71 13.92 -5.45 -10.22
N SER A 72 13.19 -4.43 -9.84
CA SER A 72 13.52 -3.52 -8.73
C SER A 72 12.27 -2.87 -8.15
N ALA A 73 12.37 -2.38 -6.93
CA ALA A 73 11.30 -1.71 -6.24
C ALA A 73 11.75 -0.38 -5.61
N VAL A 74 10.83 0.57 -5.52
CA VAL A 74 10.93 1.74 -4.66
C VAL A 74 9.85 1.60 -3.59
N ASP A 75 10.23 1.67 -2.34
CA ASP A 75 9.34 1.65 -1.18
C ASP A 75 9.23 3.04 -0.57
N ILE A 76 8.01 3.53 -0.41
CA ILE A 76 7.75 4.80 0.26
C ILE A 76 6.84 4.55 1.45
N ASP A 77 7.33 4.81 2.64
CA ASP A 77 6.52 4.69 3.85
C ASP A 77 6.70 5.92 4.75
N ALA A 78 5.64 6.31 5.44
CA ALA A 78 5.66 7.37 6.44
C ALA A 78 6.19 6.89 7.81
N SER A 79 6.48 5.59 7.96
CA SER A 79 7.11 5.00 9.14
C SER A 79 8.55 4.58 8.85
N SER A 80 9.48 5.23 9.52
CA SER A 80 10.91 4.89 9.48
C SER A 80 11.18 3.47 9.97
N ALA A 81 10.46 3.03 11.01
CA ALA A 81 10.59 1.70 11.58
C ALA A 81 10.15 0.58 10.60
N TYR A 82 9.13 0.85 9.80
CA TYR A 82 8.69 -0.10 8.78
C TYR A 82 9.68 -0.17 7.61
N LEU A 83 10.24 0.95 7.17
CA LEU A 83 11.30 0.97 6.15
C LEU A 83 12.55 0.19 6.60
N GLU A 84 12.94 0.32 7.86
CA GLU A 84 14.05 -0.45 8.42
C GLU A 84 13.74 -1.95 8.43
N ALA A 85 12.54 -2.34 8.86
CA ALA A 85 12.08 -3.73 8.85
C ALA A 85 12.04 -4.32 7.43
N ALA A 86 11.52 -3.56 6.45
CA ALA A 86 11.48 -3.96 5.05
C ALA A 86 12.87 -4.13 4.45
N ARG A 87 13.79 -3.20 4.74
CA ARG A 87 15.18 -3.28 4.30
C ARG A 87 15.88 -4.53 4.84
N GLY A 88 15.74 -4.79 6.14
CA GLY A 88 16.31 -5.98 6.78
C GLY A 88 15.72 -7.28 6.21
N GLU A 89 14.43 -7.29 5.84
CA GLU A 89 13.81 -8.47 5.24
C GLU A 89 14.25 -8.69 3.79
N ALA A 90 14.38 -7.63 3.00
CA ALA A 90 14.89 -7.71 1.63
C ALA A 90 16.34 -8.21 1.61
N ALA A 91 17.21 -7.68 2.46
CA ALA A 91 18.59 -8.13 2.60
C ALA A 91 18.65 -9.62 3.01
N ARG A 92 17.85 -10.03 4.00
CA ARG A 92 17.77 -11.43 4.44
C ARG A 92 17.38 -12.39 3.31
N ARG A 93 16.62 -11.93 2.33
CA ARG A 93 16.18 -12.73 1.17
C ARG A 93 17.08 -12.57 -0.07
N GLY A 94 18.19 -11.86 0.04
CA GLY A 94 19.12 -11.67 -1.07
C GLY A 94 18.65 -10.63 -2.10
N TYR A 95 17.76 -9.72 -1.70
CA TYR A 95 17.28 -8.62 -2.55
C TYR A 95 17.95 -7.28 -2.22
N ASP A 96 19.06 -7.31 -1.50
CA ASP A 96 19.83 -6.10 -1.20
C ASP A 96 20.25 -5.42 -2.52
N GLY A 97 20.14 -4.07 -2.53
CA GLY A 97 20.39 -3.27 -3.73
C GLY A 97 19.25 -3.29 -4.78
N ARG A 98 18.22 -4.14 -4.62
CA ARG A 98 17.07 -4.16 -5.54
C ARG A 98 15.88 -3.33 -5.06
N VAL A 99 15.93 -2.82 -3.82
CA VAL A 99 14.88 -1.96 -3.25
C VAL A 99 15.49 -0.64 -2.78
N THR A 100 14.93 0.47 -3.24
CA THR A 100 15.24 1.81 -2.76
C THR A 100 14.15 2.23 -1.76
N TYR A 101 14.55 2.79 -0.63
CA TYR A 101 13.64 3.18 0.46
C TYR A 101 13.60 4.69 0.61
N ARG A 102 12.38 5.25 0.65
CA ARG A 102 12.13 6.68 0.86
C ARG A 102 11.16 6.91 2.00
N HIS A 103 11.61 7.63 3.03
CA HIS A 103 10.77 8.01 4.16
C HIS A 103 9.98 9.28 3.83
N GLY A 104 8.67 9.26 3.99
CA GLY A 104 7.82 10.43 3.85
C GLY A 104 6.41 10.17 3.36
N ASN A 105 5.68 11.27 3.15
CA ASN A 105 4.34 11.24 2.59
C ASN A 105 4.44 11.09 1.06
N PHE A 106 3.86 10.03 0.52
CA PHE A 106 3.86 9.77 -0.91
C PHE A 106 3.28 10.96 -1.72
N VAL A 107 2.18 11.57 -1.25
CA VAL A 107 1.54 12.69 -1.95
C VAL A 107 2.48 13.89 -2.08
N GLU A 108 3.34 14.15 -1.09
CA GLU A 108 4.35 15.21 -1.14
C GLU A 108 5.57 14.84 -2.00
N LEU A 109 5.91 13.55 -2.04
CA LEU A 109 7.08 13.04 -2.75
C LEU A 109 6.80 12.67 -4.22
N ALA A 110 5.54 12.50 -4.59
CA ALA A 110 5.15 11.91 -5.87
C ALA A 110 5.84 12.57 -7.08
N ASP A 111 5.95 13.89 -7.12
CA ASP A 111 6.56 14.59 -8.25
C ASP A 111 8.09 14.40 -8.38
N SER A 112 8.74 13.95 -7.30
CA SER A 112 10.16 13.60 -7.28
C SER A 112 10.46 12.14 -7.63
N LEU A 113 9.42 11.35 -7.89
CA LEU A 113 9.53 9.92 -8.17
C LEU A 113 9.46 9.65 -9.67
N GLU A 114 10.20 8.64 -10.08
CA GLU A 114 10.06 8.07 -11.40
C GLU A 114 8.79 7.21 -11.50
N ASP A 115 8.25 7.13 -12.72
CA ASP A 115 7.14 6.23 -13.00
C ASP A 115 7.62 4.77 -12.91
N ALA A 116 6.77 3.90 -12.37
CA ALA A 116 7.00 2.46 -12.29
C ALA A 116 5.98 1.69 -13.14
N ASP A 117 6.35 0.49 -13.57
CA ASP A 117 5.40 -0.37 -14.30
C ASP A 117 4.22 -0.78 -13.43
N ILE A 118 4.49 -1.03 -12.14
CA ILE A 118 3.52 -1.46 -11.14
C ILE A 118 3.53 -0.47 -9.98
N VAL A 119 2.34 -0.02 -9.56
CA VAL A 119 2.15 0.74 -8.31
C VAL A 119 1.23 -0.06 -7.39
N THR A 120 1.61 -0.20 -6.12
CA THR A 120 0.83 -0.93 -5.11
C THR A 120 0.47 -0.07 -3.91
N LEU A 121 -0.75 -0.27 -3.38
CA LEU A 121 -1.32 0.40 -2.20
C LEU A 121 -1.98 -0.68 -1.30
N ASP A 122 -1.19 -1.51 -0.62
CA ASP A 122 -1.73 -2.57 0.26
C ASP A 122 -2.18 -2.01 1.60
N ARG A 123 -3.47 -1.70 1.75
CA ARG A 123 -4.08 -1.14 2.96
C ARG A 123 -3.61 0.28 3.32
N VAL A 124 -3.28 1.07 2.31
CA VAL A 124 -2.81 2.45 2.43
C VAL A 124 -3.92 3.46 2.23
N VAL A 125 -4.82 3.22 1.26
CA VAL A 125 -5.90 4.16 0.90
C VAL A 125 -6.73 4.58 2.11
N CYS A 126 -6.98 3.66 3.04
CA CYS A 126 -7.72 3.96 4.28
C CYS A 126 -6.94 4.85 5.27
N CYS A 127 -5.67 5.08 5.07
CA CYS A 127 -4.84 5.91 5.93
C CYS A 127 -4.77 7.37 5.46
N TYR A 128 -5.31 7.66 4.27
CA TYR A 128 -5.31 9.01 3.71
C TYR A 128 -6.68 9.67 3.79
N THR A 129 -6.72 10.91 4.24
CA THR A 129 -7.94 11.74 4.24
C THR A 129 -8.32 12.08 2.80
N ASP A 130 -7.34 12.51 2.00
CA ASP A 130 -7.51 12.80 0.57
C ASP A 130 -7.12 11.58 -0.27
N ALA A 131 -8.04 10.62 -0.35
CA ALA A 131 -7.86 9.45 -1.21
C ALA A 131 -7.86 9.80 -2.70
N ARG A 132 -8.46 10.93 -3.11
CA ARG A 132 -8.43 11.39 -4.50
C ARG A 132 -7.01 11.73 -4.92
N ALA A 133 -6.34 12.61 -4.18
CA ALA A 133 -4.95 12.98 -4.48
C ALA A 133 -4.02 11.76 -4.47
N LEU A 134 -4.15 10.88 -3.45
CA LEU A 134 -3.37 9.64 -3.40
C LEU A 134 -3.58 8.79 -4.65
N MET A 135 -4.82 8.53 -5.03
CA MET A 135 -5.16 7.66 -6.16
C MET A 135 -4.75 8.25 -7.52
N GLU A 136 -4.98 9.55 -7.74
CA GLU A 136 -4.62 10.22 -9.00
C GLU A 136 -3.11 10.25 -9.19
N LEU A 137 -2.34 10.55 -8.11
CA LEU A 137 -0.88 10.50 -8.15
C LEU A 137 -0.37 9.08 -8.40
N SER A 138 -0.92 8.08 -7.69
CA SER A 138 -0.56 6.68 -7.90
C SER A 138 -0.87 6.20 -9.31
N ALA A 139 -2.03 6.58 -9.87
CA ALA A 139 -2.43 6.22 -11.23
C ALA A 139 -1.54 6.86 -12.29
N ARG A 140 -1.13 8.12 -12.10
CA ARG A 140 -0.17 8.79 -12.99
C ARG A 140 1.20 8.11 -12.99
N ARG A 141 1.67 7.64 -11.82
CA ARG A 141 2.97 6.96 -11.69
C ARG A 141 2.96 5.50 -12.15
N ALA A 142 1.77 4.91 -12.39
CA ALA A 142 1.64 3.54 -12.87
C ALA A 142 1.68 3.48 -14.41
N ARG A 143 2.74 2.91 -14.97
CA ARG A 143 2.85 2.72 -16.44
C ARG A 143 1.92 1.63 -16.94
N LYS A 144 1.68 0.57 -16.14
CA LYS A 144 0.90 -0.61 -16.56
C LYS A 144 -0.17 -1.00 -15.56
N ILE A 145 0.19 -1.14 -14.27
CA ILE A 145 -0.66 -1.74 -13.24
C ILE A 145 -0.72 -0.84 -12.01
N LEU A 146 -1.93 -0.57 -11.52
CA LEU A 146 -2.20 -0.03 -10.20
C LEU A 146 -3.02 -1.06 -9.42
N ALA A 147 -2.52 -1.51 -8.27
CA ALA A 147 -3.17 -2.55 -7.49
C ALA A 147 -3.36 -2.16 -6.02
N LEU A 148 -4.57 -2.34 -5.49
CA LEU A 148 -4.98 -1.85 -4.19
C LEU A 148 -5.55 -2.94 -3.31
N VAL A 149 -5.34 -2.80 -1.99
CA VAL A 149 -6.18 -3.41 -0.95
C VAL A 149 -6.77 -2.30 -0.10
N TYR A 150 -8.09 -2.21 -0.01
CA TYR A 150 -8.79 -1.15 0.72
C TYR A 150 -10.05 -1.68 1.42
N PRO A 151 -10.57 -0.99 2.46
CA PRO A 151 -11.82 -1.38 3.10
C PRO A 151 -13.00 -1.29 2.13
N ARG A 152 -13.83 -2.31 2.09
CA ARG A 152 -15.02 -2.35 1.23
C ARG A 152 -15.95 -1.17 1.53
N ASP A 153 -16.46 -0.53 0.49
CA ASP A 153 -17.51 0.47 0.58
C ASP A 153 -18.86 -0.19 0.91
N SER A 154 -19.07 -0.55 2.16
CA SER A 154 -20.31 -1.12 2.68
C SER A 154 -20.71 -0.46 4.00
N TRP A 155 -22.00 -0.45 4.30
CA TRP A 155 -22.52 0.14 5.53
C TRP A 155 -21.89 -0.51 6.79
N LEU A 156 -21.73 -1.84 6.78
CA LEU A 156 -21.14 -2.57 7.88
C LEU A 156 -19.66 -2.21 8.08
N THR A 157 -18.89 -2.09 7.00
CA THR A 157 -17.50 -1.65 7.06
C THR A 157 -17.39 -0.23 7.60
N LYS A 158 -18.28 0.68 7.16
CA LYS A 158 -18.34 2.06 7.68
C LYS A 158 -18.66 2.10 9.16
N LEU A 159 -19.63 1.30 9.62
CA LEU A 159 -19.98 1.20 11.03
C LEU A 159 -18.81 0.71 11.89
N ILE A 160 -18.16 -0.40 11.47
CA ILE A 160 -16.99 -0.96 12.18
C ILE A 160 -15.86 0.08 12.21
N ASN A 161 -15.58 0.73 11.08
CA ASN A 161 -14.54 1.74 11.00
C ASN A 161 -14.81 2.96 11.89
N SER A 162 -16.06 3.41 11.96
CA SER A 162 -16.47 4.51 12.86
C SER A 162 -16.26 4.15 14.33
N PHE A 163 -16.60 2.92 14.72
CA PHE A 163 -16.38 2.43 16.08
C PHE A 163 -14.87 2.35 16.41
N LEU A 164 -14.06 1.84 15.50
CA LEU A 164 -12.60 1.79 15.67
C LEU A 164 -11.99 3.20 15.80
N ASN A 165 -12.48 4.15 15.02
CA ASN A 165 -12.01 5.54 15.12
C ASN A 165 -12.44 6.20 16.44
N LEU A 166 -13.65 5.94 16.94
CA LEU A 166 -14.10 6.42 18.26
C LEU A 166 -13.16 5.91 19.36
N PHE A 167 -12.79 4.63 19.32
CA PHE A 167 -11.83 4.04 20.27
C PHE A 167 -10.45 4.72 20.19
N ARG A 168 -9.96 5.03 18.96
CA ARG A 168 -8.71 5.77 18.77
C ARG A 168 -8.77 7.21 19.30
N VAL A 169 -9.93 7.87 19.16
CA VAL A 169 -10.16 9.20 19.78
C VAL A 169 -10.02 9.11 21.30
N ALA A 170 -10.66 8.10 21.91
CA ALA A 170 -10.57 7.90 23.36
C ALA A 170 -9.12 7.65 23.83
N GLN A 171 -8.29 7.02 23.00
CA GLN A 171 -6.87 6.82 23.26
C GLN A 171 -5.97 8.01 22.88
N LYS A 172 -6.55 9.16 22.50
CA LYS A 172 -5.84 10.37 22.05
C LYS A 172 -4.87 10.12 20.89
N SER A 173 -5.12 9.09 20.08
CA SER A 173 -4.33 8.81 18.88
C SER A 173 -4.62 9.86 17.80
N GLY A 174 -3.58 10.40 17.17
CA GLY A 174 -3.69 11.28 16.01
C GLY A 174 -4.08 10.55 14.72
N PHE A 175 -4.00 9.22 14.69
CA PHE A 175 -4.27 8.40 13.51
C PHE A 175 -5.75 8.07 13.36
N ARG A 176 -6.26 8.16 12.12
CA ARG A 176 -7.62 7.78 11.73
C ARG A 176 -7.59 6.88 10.50
N THR A 177 -8.64 6.07 10.36
CA THR A 177 -8.86 5.29 9.14
C THR A 177 -10.17 5.68 8.49
N PHE A 178 -10.20 5.55 7.16
CA PHE A 178 -11.30 5.99 6.31
C PHE A 178 -11.81 4.85 5.44
N VAL A 179 -13.10 4.87 5.14
CA VAL A 179 -13.71 4.03 4.11
C VAL A 179 -14.14 4.95 2.98
N HIS A 180 -13.36 4.94 1.91
CA HIS A 180 -13.62 5.80 0.76
C HIS A 180 -14.63 5.17 -0.19
N PRO A 181 -15.47 5.99 -0.85
CA PRO A 181 -16.42 5.50 -1.85
C PRO A 181 -15.68 4.83 -3.02
N ARG A 182 -16.11 3.61 -3.36
CA ARG A 182 -15.54 2.89 -4.50
C ARG A 182 -15.58 3.70 -5.82
N PRO A 183 -16.69 4.40 -6.18
CA PRO A 183 -16.72 5.23 -7.38
C PRO A 183 -15.62 6.29 -7.43
N LEU A 184 -15.23 6.86 -6.27
CA LEU A 184 -14.11 7.80 -6.18
C LEU A 184 -12.80 7.14 -6.63
N LEU A 185 -12.49 5.95 -6.08
CA LEU A 185 -11.25 5.23 -6.39
C LEU A 185 -11.17 4.84 -7.87
N GLU A 186 -12.30 4.36 -8.42
CA GLU A 186 -12.41 4.00 -9.84
C GLU A 186 -12.28 5.22 -10.76
N ALA A 187 -12.94 6.33 -10.42
CA ALA A 187 -12.85 7.58 -11.20
C ALA A 187 -11.43 8.13 -11.19
N SER A 188 -10.75 8.12 -10.04
CA SER A 188 -9.35 8.58 -9.92
C SER A 188 -8.38 7.69 -10.70
N ALA A 189 -8.55 6.37 -10.69
CA ALA A 189 -7.76 5.45 -11.50
C ALA A 189 -7.96 5.71 -13.00
N ARG A 190 -9.23 5.92 -13.43
CA ARG A 190 -9.59 6.21 -14.82
C ARG A 190 -9.03 7.57 -15.27
N ALA A 191 -9.06 8.59 -14.42
CA ALA A 191 -8.46 9.90 -14.71
C ALA A 191 -6.94 9.79 -14.95
N GLY A 192 -6.26 8.80 -14.35
CA GLY A 192 -4.87 8.46 -14.64
C GLY A 192 -4.66 7.54 -15.85
N GLY A 193 -5.72 7.24 -16.62
CA GLY A 193 -5.66 6.39 -17.82
C GLY A 193 -5.63 4.89 -17.56
N LEU A 194 -6.13 4.44 -16.39
CA LEU A 194 -6.19 3.04 -16.00
C LEU A 194 -7.64 2.55 -15.97
N GLU A 195 -7.86 1.33 -16.42
CA GLU A 195 -9.18 0.67 -16.42
C GLU A 195 -9.25 -0.44 -15.36
N SER A 196 -10.45 -0.64 -14.81
CA SER A 196 -10.68 -1.70 -13.83
C SER A 196 -10.58 -3.08 -14.49
N ARG A 197 -9.54 -3.83 -14.14
CA ARG A 197 -9.29 -5.19 -14.64
C ARG A 197 -10.02 -6.25 -13.83
N SER A 198 -9.93 -6.15 -12.50
CA SER A 198 -10.54 -7.16 -11.62
C SER A 198 -10.72 -6.64 -10.19
N ARG A 199 -11.74 -7.20 -9.50
CA ARG A 199 -12.05 -6.88 -8.11
C ARG A 199 -12.47 -8.12 -7.34
N PHE A 200 -11.99 -8.25 -6.11
CA PHE A 200 -12.23 -9.42 -5.27
C PHE A 200 -12.54 -8.97 -3.85
N PRO A 201 -13.80 -9.04 -3.42
CA PRO A 201 -14.16 -8.80 -2.02
C PRO A 201 -13.64 -9.94 -1.15
N ARG A 202 -13.05 -9.60 0.01
CA ARG A 202 -12.56 -10.58 0.97
C ARG A 202 -12.78 -10.08 2.41
N GLY A 203 -13.94 -10.40 2.96
CA GLY A 203 -14.36 -9.93 4.28
C GLY A 203 -14.48 -8.41 4.33
N PHE A 204 -13.74 -7.79 5.26
CA PHE A 204 -13.66 -6.33 5.43
C PHE A 204 -12.97 -5.61 4.25
N TRP A 205 -12.12 -6.32 3.50
CA TRP A 205 -11.25 -5.78 2.47
C TRP A 205 -11.75 -6.08 1.07
N GLU A 206 -11.34 -5.25 0.13
CA GLU A 206 -11.45 -5.50 -1.30
C GLU A 206 -10.07 -5.37 -1.95
N VAL A 207 -9.75 -6.28 -2.85
CA VAL A 207 -8.57 -6.25 -3.70
C VAL A 207 -9.01 -5.78 -5.08
N ALA A 208 -8.39 -4.75 -5.62
CA ALA A 208 -8.67 -4.23 -6.95
C ALA A 208 -7.38 -4.11 -7.76
N VAL A 209 -7.47 -4.43 -9.05
CA VAL A 209 -6.39 -4.26 -10.02
C VAL A 209 -6.92 -3.44 -11.18
N PHE A 210 -6.18 -2.39 -11.51
CA PHE A 210 -6.40 -1.53 -12.66
C PHE A 210 -5.21 -1.67 -13.59
N VAL A 211 -5.47 -1.66 -14.89
CA VAL A 211 -4.43 -1.78 -15.92
C VAL A 211 -4.56 -0.66 -16.94
N ARG A 212 -3.44 -0.28 -17.52
CA ARG A 212 -3.44 0.62 -18.69
C ARG A 212 -3.75 -0.22 -19.92
N PRO A 213 -4.72 0.19 -20.76
CA PRO A 213 -5.08 -0.49 -22.00
C PRO A 213 -3.91 -0.59 -22.98
#